data_95c370633a270fa1bd2cdfd96e81031a
#
_entry.id   95c370633a270fa1bd2cdfd96e81031a
#
_cell.length_a   1.000
_cell.length_b   1.000
_cell.length_c   1.000
_cell.angle_alpha   90.00
_cell.angle_beta   90.00
_cell.angle_gamma   90.00
#
_symmetry.space_group_name_H-M   'P 1'
#
loop_
_entity.id
_entity.type
_entity.pdbx_description
1 polymer ?
#
loop_
_entity_poly.entity_id
_entity_poly.type
_entity_poly.pdbx_seq_one_letter_code
_entity_poly.pdbx_strand_id
1 'polypeptide(L)'
;MLSGDLIHGGEVKMTYSGDGSVKLLGTVGITGMSDYYVPKYWADANPDFSSYADLNKFKEDFATMESGGKGRLIGCPVAGWNCHDQKRLDLLGLDFVADELGTETAALAEAQGMYDRGEPFLMYLWEPHWFFGVNELVGVKLAPNKTCDTFTEANNWETCGADYWPATGWAVDYPMNYGNPDTFAKPC
;
A
#
# COMPACT_ATOMS: atom_id res chain seq x y z
N MET A 1 -11.72 0.68 -14.09
CA MET A 1 -10.25 0.79 -14.22
C MET A 1 -9.71 -0.29 -13.30
N LEU A 2 -9.12 -1.34 -13.84
CA LEU A 2 -8.49 -2.37 -13.02
C LEU A 2 -7.05 -1.89 -12.78
N SER A 3 -6.78 -1.33 -11.60
CA SER A 3 -5.41 -1.09 -11.15
C SER A 3 -4.81 -2.45 -10.87
N GLY A 4 -3.84 -2.87 -11.67
CA GLY A 4 -3.18 -4.12 -11.41
C GLY A 4 -1.90 -3.88 -10.64
N ASP A 5 -1.84 -4.32 -9.40
CA ASP A 5 -0.56 -4.66 -8.78
C ASP A 5 0.21 -5.56 -9.74
N LEU A 6 1.54 -5.57 -9.68
CA LEU A 6 2.33 -6.48 -10.52
C LEU A 6 1.84 -7.93 -10.42
N ILE A 7 1.29 -8.31 -9.27
CA ILE A 7 0.65 -9.60 -9.04
C ILE A 7 -0.70 -9.67 -9.75
N HIS A 8 -1.58 -8.70 -9.55
CA HIS A 8 -2.89 -8.63 -10.18
C HIS A 8 -2.80 -8.28 -11.68
N GLY A 9 -1.87 -7.40 -12.06
CA GLY A 9 -1.61 -7.10 -13.47
C GLY A 9 -1.10 -8.30 -14.26
N GLY A 10 -0.30 -9.17 -13.63
CA GLY A 10 0.12 -10.45 -14.18
C GLY A 10 -1.06 -11.42 -14.34
N GLU A 11 -1.94 -11.48 -13.36
CA GLU A 11 -3.12 -12.32 -13.36
C GLU A 11 -4.16 -11.85 -14.39
N VAL A 12 -4.47 -10.57 -14.45
CA VAL A 12 -5.32 -9.98 -15.48
C VAL A 12 -4.73 -10.20 -16.88
N LYS A 13 -3.42 -10.02 -17.05
CA LYS A 13 -2.72 -10.28 -18.31
C LYS A 13 -2.78 -11.74 -18.69
N MET A 14 -2.60 -12.68 -17.78
CA MET A 14 -2.63 -14.12 -18.07
C MET A 14 -4.05 -14.65 -18.25
N THR A 15 -5.00 -14.21 -17.42
CA THR A 15 -6.37 -14.75 -17.43
C THR A 15 -7.21 -14.16 -18.55
N TYR A 16 -7.17 -12.86 -18.75
CA TYR A 16 -8.09 -12.19 -19.68
C TYR A 16 -7.44 -11.76 -21.00
N SER A 17 -6.17 -11.39 -20.99
CA SER A 17 -5.46 -11.03 -22.21
C SER A 17 -4.89 -12.26 -22.90
N GLY A 18 -4.56 -13.31 -22.15
CA GLY A 18 -4.07 -14.59 -22.68
C GLY A 18 -5.16 -15.42 -23.35
N ASP A 19 -6.40 -15.35 -22.87
CA ASP A 19 -7.56 -16.02 -23.48
C ASP A 19 -8.26 -15.17 -24.57
N GLY A 20 -7.80 -13.93 -24.78
CA GLY A 20 -8.35 -13.03 -25.78
C GLY A 20 -9.63 -12.29 -25.36
N SER A 21 -10.11 -12.47 -24.12
CA SER A 21 -11.32 -11.80 -23.63
C SER A 21 -11.14 -10.30 -23.45
N VAL A 22 -9.91 -9.83 -23.19
CA VAL A 22 -9.55 -8.43 -23.20
C VAL A 22 -8.25 -8.19 -23.97
N LYS A 23 -8.13 -7.00 -24.53
CA LYS A 23 -6.92 -6.54 -25.23
C LYS A 23 -6.16 -5.55 -24.37
N LEU A 24 -4.87 -5.82 -24.14
CA LEU A 24 -3.97 -4.85 -23.54
C LEU A 24 -3.73 -3.69 -24.51
N LEU A 25 -4.01 -2.48 -24.09
CA LEU A 25 -3.87 -1.25 -24.87
C LEU A 25 -2.57 -0.49 -24.55
N GLY A 26 -1.91 -0.83 -23.45
CA GLY A 26 -0.67 -0.22 -22.98
C GLY A 26 -0.84 0.46 -21.62
N THR A 27 0.23 1.12 -21.17
CA THR A 27 0.23 1.83 -19.91
C THR A 27 -0.61 3.11 -19.95
N VAL A 28 -1.13 3.53 -18.80
CA VAL A 28 -1.84 4.81 -18.66
C VAL A 28 -0.87 6.00 -18.73
N GLY A 29 0.44 5.76 -18.60
CA GLY A 29 1.47 6.80 -18.64
C GLY A 29 1.76 7.45 -17.30
N ILE A 30 1.18 6.93 -16.22
CA ILE A 30 1.52 7.30 -14.83
C ILE A 30 2.20 6.13 -14.14
N THR A 31 2.98 6.43 -13.13
CA THR A 31 3.62 5.45 -12.24
C THR A 31 2.95 5.53 -10.88
N GLY A 32 2.55 4.40 -10.35
CA GLY A 32 1.99 4.27 -9.00
C GLY A 32 3.06 3.82 -8.00
N MET A 33 2.98 4.33 -6.78
CA MET A 33 3.77 3.88 -5.64
C MET A 33 2.90 3.77 -4.41
N SER A 34 2.97 2.64 -3.73
CA SER A 34 2.32 2.45 -2.43
C SER A 34 3.37 2.51 -1.33
N ASP A 35 3.04 3.10 -0.19
CA ASP A 35 3.90 3.14 0.98
C ASP A 35 3.08 3.40 2.25
N TYR A 36 3.76 3.46 3.39
CA TYR A 36 3.22 4.04 4.61
C TYR A 36 3.60 5.50 4.72
N TYR A 37 2.71 6.29 5.28
CA TYR A 37 2.86 7.73 5.40
C TYR A 37 2.51 8.21 6.80
N VAL A 38 3.21 9.26 7.23
CA VAL A 38 2.95 10.01 8.46
C VAL A 38 2.73 11.48 8.13
N PRO A 39 2.01 12.26 8.96
CA PRO A 39 1.88 13.70 8.76
C PRO A 39 3.24 14.40 8.82
N LYS A 40 3.44 15.32 7.90
CA LYS A 40 4.70 16.09 7.84
C LYS A 40 4.97 16.87 9.14
N TYR A 41 3.94 17.45 9.76
CA TYR A 41 4.13 18.18 11.03
C TYR A 41 4.66 17.29 12.15
N TRP A 42 4.27 16.01 12.17
CA TRP A 42 4.80 15.06 13.13
C TRP A 42 6.25 14.69 12.80
N ALA A 43 6.55 14.42 11.52
CA ALA A 43 7.91 14.10 11.09
C ALA A 43 8.89 15.25 11.34
N ASP A 44 8.47 16.50 11.09
CA ASP A 44 9.28 17.69 11.36
C ASP A 44 9.55 17.88 12.88
N ALA A 45 8.61 17.49 13.73
CA ALA A 45 8.77 17.53 15.19
C ALA A 45 9.66 16.39 15.73
N ASN A 46 9.88 15.33 14.93
CA ASN A 46 10.62 14.13 15.29
C ASN A 46 11.81 13.89 14.33
N PRO A 47 12.86 14.75 14.33
CA PRO A 47 13.96 14.66 13.38
C PRO A 47 14.79 13.37 13.48
N ASP A 48 14.65 12.63 14.57
CA ASP A 48 15.28 11.33 14.79
C ASP A 48 14.52 10.18 14.08
N PHE A 49 13.33 10.46 13.54
CA PHE A 49 12.59 9.52 12.71
C PHE A 49 13.16 9.55 11.28
N SER A 50 13.60 8.43 10.77
CA SER A 50 14.23 8.33 9.44
C SER A 50 13.70 7.21 8.57
N SER A 51 13.14 6.16 9.16
CA SER A 51 12.66 4.97 8.45
C SER A 51 11.76 4.11 9.33
N TYR A 52 11.22 3.03 8.76
CA TYR A 52 10.42 2.05 9.50
C TYR A 52 11.15 1.48 10.73
N ALA A 53 12.47 1.39 10.71
CA ALA A 53 13.25 0.86 11.83
C ALA A 53 13.12 1.70 13.10
N ASP A 54 12.73 2.95 12.96
CA ASP A 54 12.54 3.86 14.09
C ASP A 54 11.11 3.82 14.65
N LEU A 55 10.15 3.24 13.95
CA LEU A 55 8.72 3.26 14.35
C LEU A 55 8.50 2.76 15.78
N ASN A 56 9.21 1.71 16.21
CA ASN A 56 9.04 1.20 17.58
C ASN A 56 9.43 2.20 18.67
N LYS A 57 10.30 3.19 18.38
CA LYS A 57 10.66 4.25 19.32
C LYS A 57 9.51 5.24 19.53
N PHE A 58 8.67 5.38 18.53
CA PHE A 58 7.56 6.35 18.47
C PHE A 58 6.18 5.70 18.52
N LYS A 59 6.11 4.40 18.83
CA LYS A 59 4.85 3.66 18.76
C LYS A 59 3.74 4.26 19.62
N GLU A 60 4.09 4.90 20.74
CA GLU A 60 3.13 5.52 21.66
C GLU A 60 2.44 6.72 21.04
N ASP A 61 3.10 7.43 20.11
CA ASP A 61 2.50 8.55 19.37
C ASP A 61 1.37 8.08 18.46
N PHE A 62 1.44 6.84 18.01
CA PHE A 62 0.47 6.21 17.10
C PHE A 62 -0.50 5.26 17.83
N ALA A 63 -0.37 5.13 19.16
CA ALA A 63 -1.22 4.22 19.91
C ALA A 63 -2.63 4.79 20.10
N THR A 64 -3.63 3.90 20.04
CA THR A 64 -5.02 4.21 20.39
C THR A 64 -5.49 3.32 21.54
N MET A 65 -6.66 3.58 22.10
CA MET A 65 -7.24 2.71 23.12
C MET A 65 -7.46 1.30 22.60
N GLU A 66 -7.86 1.18 21.33
CA GLU A 66 -8.16 -0.08 20.66
C GLU A 66 -6.89 -0.87 20.30
N SER A 67 -5.75 -0.20 20.12
CA SER A 67 -4.49 -0.86 19.75
C SER A 67 -3.81 -1.63 20.89
N GLY A 68 -4.35 -1.52 22.12
CA GLY A 68 -3.87 -2.29 23.28
C GLY A 68 -2.44 -1.94 23.70
N GLY A 69 -2.01 -0.68 23.52
CA GLY A 69 -0.66 -0.19 23.84
C GLY A 69 0.37 -0.41 22.73
N LYS A 70 -0.05 -0.91 21.59
CA LYS A 70 0.76 -0.96 20.36
C LYS A 70 0.55 0.30 19.54
N GLY A 71 1.48 0.62 18.66
CA GLY A 71 1.21 1.60 17.60
C GLY A 71 0.10 1.11 16.69
N ARG A 72 -0.62 2.01 16.06
CA ARG A 72 -1.68 1.69 15.11
C ARG A 72 -1.29 2.13 13.70
N LEU A 73 -1.50 1.24 12.74
CA LEU A 73 -1.45 1.54 11.32
C LEU A 73 -2.89 1.57 10.79
N ILE A 74 -3.32 2.68 10.21
CA ILE A 74 -4.51 2.73 9.35
C ILE A 74 -4.13 1.98 8.07
N GLY A 75 -4.48 0.70 8.03
CA GLY A 75 -4.07 -0.23 6.99
C GLY A 75 -4.81 -0.05 5.68
N CYS A 76 -4.36 -0.79 4.71
CA CYS A 76 -4.98 -0.87 3.41
C CYS A 76 -6.39 -1.50 3.52
N PRO A 77 -7.39 -0.96 2.81
CA PRO A 77 -8.77 -1.45 2.92
C PRO A 77 -8.90 -2.91 2.49
N VAL A 78 -9.60 -3.73 3.30
CA VAL A 78 -9.79 -5.17 3.00
C VAL A 78 -10.61 -5.44 1.74
N ALA A 79 -11.47 -4.51 1.34
CA ALA A 79 -12.33 -4.69 0.17
C ALA A 79 -11.55 -4.43 -1.14
N GLY A 80 -11.06 -5.50 -1.73
CA GLY A 80 -10.40 -5.48 -3.05
C GLY A 80 -8.89 -5.17 -3.03
N TRP A 81 -8.28 -5.11 -1.85
CA TRP A 81 -6.85 -4.87 -1.68
C TRP A 81 -6.22 -6.00 -0.85
N ASN A 82 -4.99 -6.35 -1.17
CA ASN A 82 -4.23 -7.38 -0.46
C ASN A 82 -2.82 -6.86 -0.11
N CYS A 83 -2.75 -6.01 0.91
CA CYS A 83 -1.50 -5.35 1.30
C CYS A 83 -0.68 -6.15 2.31
N HIS A 84 -1.29 -7.11 2.99
CA HIS A 84 -0.67 -7.92 4.04
C HIS A 84 -0.02 -7.10 5.17
N ASP A 85 -0.67 -6.00 5.56
CA ASP A 85 -0.10 -5.02 6.49
C ASP A 85 0.31 -5.63 7.82
N GLN A 86 -0.59 -6.37 8.50
CA GLN A 86 -0.23 -7.01 9.76
C GLN A 86 0.97 -7.95 9.60
N LYS A 87 1.01 -8.70 8.50
CA LYS A 87 2.13 -9.61 8.23
C LYS A 87 3.45 -8.86 8.04
N ARG A 88 3.41 -7.72 7.37
CA ARG A 88 4.60 -6.85 7.22
C ARG A 88 5.08 -6.34 8.57
N LEU A 89 4.16 -5.83 9.40
CA LEU A 89 4.49 -5.36 10.74
C LEU A 89 5.16 -6.45 11.58
N ASP A 90 4.61 -7.67 11.54
CA ASP A 90 5.14 -8.83 12.27
C ASP A 90 6.55 -9.21 11.77
N LEU A 91 6.76 -9.29 10.45
CA LEU A 91 8.05 -9.63 9.85
C LEU A 91 9.13 -8.59 10.13
N LEU A 92 8.75 -7.32 10.20
CA LEU A 92 9.64 -6.21 10.53
C LEU A 92 9.88 -6.06 12.04
N GLY A 93 9.21 -6.87 12.88
CA GLY A 93 9.30 -6.79 14.33
C GLY A 93 8.76 -5.47 14.90
N LEU A 94 7.76 -4.89 14.23
CA LEU A 94 7.11 -3.66 14.66
C LEU A 94 5.99 -3.97 15.65
N ASP A 95 6.03 -3.33 16.81
CA ASP A 95 4.98 -3.44 17.83
C ASP A 95 3.77 -2.57 17.49
N PHE A 96 3.17 -2.90 16.36
CA PHE A 96 2.04 -2.21 15.74
C PHE A 96 0.92 -3.20 15.41
N VAL A 97 -0.28 -2.68 15.32
CA VAL A 97 -1.46 -3.40 14.81
C VAL A 97 -1.96 -2.70 13.55
N ALA A 98 -2.22 -3.47 12.51
CA ALA A 98 -2.90 -2.97 11.32
C ALA A 98 -4.40 -2.96 11.57
N ASP A 99 -4.99 -1.78 11.46
CA ASP A 99 -6.45 -1.59 11.48
C ASP A 99 -6.92 -1.42 10.04
N GLU A 100 -7.37 -2.52 9.47
CA GLU A 100 -7.82 -2.61 8.09
C GLU A 100 -9.30 -2.24 8.02
N LEU A 101 -9.59 -0.96 7.82
CA LEU A 101 -10.94 -0.46 7.68
C LEU A 101 -11.62 -1.02 6.43
N GLY A 102 -12.96 -1.19 6.50
CA GLY A 102 -13.70 -1.87 5.44
C GLY A 102 -13.68 -1.18 4.07
N THR A 103 -13.37 0.12 4.00
CA THR A 103 -13.31 0.90 2.76
C THR A 103 -12.22 1.96 2.81
N GLU A 104 -11.70 2.31 1.62
CA GLU A 104 -10.79 3.45 1.44
C GLU A 104 -11.36 4.76 2.00
N THR A 105 -12.64 5.02 1.71
CA THR A 105 -13.31 6.24 2.20
C THR A 105 -13.29 6.33 3.72
N ALA A 106 -13.45 5.21 4.43
CA ALA A 106 -13.39 5.21 5.89
C ALA A 106 -11.96 5.50 6.38
N ALA A 107 -10.94 4.87 5.78
CA ALA A 107 -9.54 5.11 6.12
C ALA A 107 -9.13 6.58 5.89
N LEU A 108 -9.50 7.15 4.74
CA LEU A 108 -9.22 8.54 4.41
C LEU A 108 -9.96 9.53 5.32
N ALA A 109 -11.24 9.26 5.64
CA ALA A 109 -12.03 10.11 6.53
C ALA A 109 -11.44 10.13 7.95
N GLU A 110 -10.99 8.99 8.45
CA GLU A 110 -10.33 8.90 9.75
C GLU A 110 -9.00 9.66 9.76
N ALA A 111 -8.13 9.39 8.78
CA ALA A 111 -6.85 10.07 8.65
C ALA A 111 -7.03 11.60 8.51
N GLN A 112 -8.03 12.06 7.73
CA GLN A 112 -8.36 13.48 7.60
C GLN A 112 -8.79 14.07 8.94
N GLY A 113 -9.65 13.37 9.68
CA GLY A 113 -10.07 13.83 11.01
C GLY A 113 -8.90 13.95 11.99
N MET A 114 -7.94 13.03 11.96
CA MET A 114 -6.71 13.11 12.77
C MET A 114 -5.83 14.25 12.30
N TYR A 115 -5.64 14.42 10.99
CA TYR A 115 -4.87 15.52 10.41
C TYR A 115 -5.40 16.89 10.83
N ASP A 116 -6.72 17.09 10.75
CA ASP A 116 -7.38 18.35 11.11
C ASP A 116 -7.23 18.70 12.60
N ARG A 117 -7.06 17.69 13.46
CA ARG A 117 -6.80 17.87 14.90
C ARG A 117 -5.32 17.98 15.24
N GLY A 118 -4.42 17.84 14.25
CA GLY A 118 -2.97 17.81 14.49
C GLY A 118 -2.50 16.54 15.22
N GLU A 119 -3.26 15.46 15.17
CA GLU A 119 -2.93 14.19 15.79
C GLU A 119 -2.03 13.35 14.86
N PRO A 120 -0.99 12.67 15.40
CA PRO A 120 -0.15 11.80 14.59
C PRO A 120 -0.90 10.54 14.16
N PHE A 121 -0.63 10.07 12.95
CA PHE A 121 -1.10 8.79 12.45
C PHE A 121 -0.07 8.16 11.52
N LEU A 122 -0.11 6.85 11.40
CA LEU A 122 0.57 6.06 10.38
C LEU A 122 -0.51 5.44 9.48
N MET A 123 -0.43 5.64 8.17
CA MET A 123 -1.43 5.10 7.25
C MET A 123 -0.79 4.52 6.00
N TYR A 124 -1.47 3.54 5.40
CA TYR A 124 -1.24 3.11 4.03
C TYR A 124 -1.83 4.11 3.05
N LEU A 125 -1.09 4.47 2.01
CA LEU A 125 -1.58 5.29 0.92
C LEU A 125 -0.75 5.00 -0.35
N TRP A 126 -1.24 5.45 -1.49
CA TRP A 126 -0.52 5.32 -2.77
C TRP A 126 -0.48 6.65 -3.53
N GLU A 127 0.53 6.81 -4.37
CA GLU A 127 0.70 7.94 -5.25
C GLU A 127 0.47 7.51 -6.73
N PRO A 128 -0.13 8.39 -7.55
CA PRO A 128 -0.67 9.71 -7.20
C PRO A 128 -2.07 9.62 -6.58
N HIS A 129 -2.31 10.34 -5.50
CA HIS A 129 -3.59 10.38 -4.81
C HIS A 129 -3.97 11.82 -4.42
N TRP A 130 -5.26 12.16 -4.50
CA TRP A 130 -5.75 13.51 -4.21
C TRP A 130 -5.46 13.95 -2.76
N PHE A 131 -5.37 13.02 -1.84
CA PHE A 131 -5.13 13.28 -0.41
C PHE A 131 -3.82 14.04 -0.15
N PHE A 132 -2.80 13.82 -0.99
CA PHE A 132 -1.55 14.60 -0.94
C PHE A 132 -1.71 16.05 -1.42
N GLY A 133 -2.78 16.35 -2.15
CA GLY A 133 -3.08 17.71 -2.58
C GLY A 133 -3.63 18.61 -1.47
N VAL A 134 -4.11 18.02 -0.38
CA VAL A 134 -4.72 18.74 0.75
C VAL A 134 -4.02 18.48 2.09
N ASN A 135 -3.17 17.45 2.17
CA ASN A 135 -2.43 17.07 3.37
C ASN A 135 -0.95 16.89 3.05
N GLU A 136 -0.07 17.48 3.84
CA GLU A 136 1.37 17.25 3.71
C GLU A 136 1.77 15.98 4.47
N LEU A 137 2.16 14.94 3.73
CA LEU A 137 2.58 13.66 4.27
C LEU A 137 4.02 13.35 3.92
N VAL A 138 4.67 12.54 4.72
CA VAL A 138 6.04 12.03 4.52
C VAL A 138 5.99 10.51 4.46
N GLY A 139 6.59 9.92 3.43
CA GLY A 139 6.70 8.48 3.28
C GLY A 139 7.65 7.87 4.32
N VAL A 140 7.23 6.76 4.89
CA VAL A 140 8.07 5.93 5.76
C VAL A 140 8.97 5.10 4.86
N LYS A 141 10.28 5.29 4.98
CA LYS A 141 11.25 4.57 4.15
C LYS A 141 11.31 3.10 4.53
N LEU A 142 10.61 2.27 3.76
CA LEU A 142 10.75 0.82 3.79
C LEU A 142 12.01 0.37 3.04
N ALA A 143 12.46 -0.87 3.28
CA ALA A 143 13.49 -1.47 2.45
C ALA A 143 13.02 -1.53 0.98
N PRO A 144 13.93 -1.37 -0.01
CA PRO A 144 13.56 -1.48 -1.42
C PRO A 144 12.81 -2.78 -1.72
N ASN A 145 11.82 -2.72 -2.62
CA ASN A 145 11.07 -3.91 -3.00
C ASN A 145 11.99 -5.05 -3.43
N LYS A 146 11.73 -6.22 -2.90
CA LYS A 146 12.37 -7.46 -3.30
C LYS A 146 11.33 -8.55 -3.36
N THR A 147 10.96 -8.94 -4.56
CA THR A 147 10.00 -10.02 -4.80
C THR A 147 10.73 -11.36 -4.85
N CYS A 148 10.14 -12.38 -4.26
CA CYS A 148 10.69 -13.73 -4.29
C CYS A 148 10.22 -14.48 -5.55
N ASP A 149 11.14 -15.09 -6.27
CA ASP A 149 10.86 -15.81 -7.52
C ASP A 149 9.95 -17.05 -7.34
N THR A 150 9.89 -17.57 -6.11
CA THR A 150 9.04 -18.72 -5.76
C THR A 150 7.70 -18.31 -5.15
N PHE A 151 7.33 -17.03 -5.32
CA PHE A 151 6.13 -16.48 -4.78
C PHE A 151 4.87 -17.19 -5.30
N THR A 152 4.11 -17.78 -4.36
CA THR A 152 2.72 -18.14 -4.56
C THR A 152 1.94 -17.57 -3.37
N GLU A 153 0.73 -17.07 -3.56
CA GLU A 153 -0.10 -16.51 -2.47
C GLU A 153 -0.23 -17.45 -1.26
N ALA A 154 -0.14 -18.76 -1.50
CA ALA A 154 -0.37 -19.76 -0.46
C ALA A 154 0.82 -20.00 0.48
N ASN A 155 2.08 -19.72 0.06
CA ASN A 155 3.26 -20.12 0.84
C ASN A 155 4.39 -19.09 0.90
N ASN A 156 4.12 -17.90 0.53
CA ASN A 156 5.05 -16.84 0.27
C ASN A 156 5.93 -16.45 1.46
N TRP A 157 5.29 -16.30 2.59
CA TRP A 157 5.89 -15.84 3.85
C TRP A 157 6.78 -16.90 4.48
N GLU A 158 6.49 -18.17 4.21
CA GLU A 158 7.22 -19.30 4.78
C GLU A 158 8.49 -19.62 4.01
N THR A 159 8.48 -19.38 2.69
CA THR A 159 9.58 -19.77 1.82
C THR A 159 10.59 -18.68 1.54
N CYS A 160 10.18 -17.41 1.57
CA CYS A 160 11.03 -16.29 1.18
C CYS A 160 11.57 -15.48 2.37
N GLY A 161 10.89 -15.50 3.52
CA GLY A 161 11.34 -14.86 4.75
C GLY A 161 11.32 -13.32 4.75
N ALA A 162 11.93 -12.75 5.79
CA ALA A 162 11.85 -11.32 6.10
C ALA A 162 12.63 -10.39 5.15
N ASP A 163 13.44 -10.93 4.25
CA ASP A 163 14.20 -10.14 3.27
C ASP A 163 13.41 -9.83 1.99
N TYR A 164 12.17 -10.29 1.90
CA TYR A 164 11.32 -10.20 0.72
C TYR A 164 9.98 -9.54 1.03
N TRP A 165 9.27 -9.14 -0.04
CA TRP A 165 7.90 -8.66 0.12
C TRP A 165 7.03 -9.71 0.84
N PRO A 166 6.17 -9.36 1.84
CA PRO A 166 5.77 -8.01 2.21
C PRO A 166 6.65 -7.30 3.24
N ALA A 167 7.73 -7.86 3.73
CA ALA A 167 8.62 -7.18 4.67
C ALA A 167 9.41 -6.02 4.01
N THR A 168 9.48 -6.00 2.69
CA THR A 168 10.04 -4.89 1.90
C THR A 168 8.93 -3.96 1.40
N GLY A 169 9.28 -2.81 0.82
CA GLY A 169 8.35 -1.88 0.19
C GLY A 169 7.61 -2.52 -1.00
N TRP A 170 6.59 -1.83 -1.48
CA TRP A 170 5.85 -2.24 -2.67
C TRP A 170 6.69 -2.08 -3.93
N ALA A 171 6.41 -2.90 -4.93
CA ALA A 171 6.92 -2.67 -6.27
C ALA A 171 6.27 -1.42 -6.87
N VAL A 172 7.01 -0.76 -7.76
CA VAL A 172 6.43 0.33 -8.57
C VAL A 172 5.32 -0.23 -9.44
N ASP A 173 4.15 0.41 -9.41
CA ASP A 173 2.99 0.02 -10.20
C ASP A 173 2.93 0.82 -11.51
N TYR A 174 2.57 0.12 -12.59
CA TYR A 174 2.37 0.69 -13.92
C TYR A 174 0.92 0.41 -14.37
N PRO A 175 -0.03 1.29 -14.02
CA PRO A 175 -1.43 1.10 -14.41
C PRO A 175 -1.58 0.89 -15.91
N MET A 176 -2.35 -0.13 -16.28
CA MET A 176 -2.53 -0.59 -17.65
C MET A 176 -3.95 -0.39 -18.11
N ASN A 177 -4.12 -0.04 -19.39
CA ASN A 177 -5.41 -0.01 -20.05
C ASN A 177 -5.71 -1.35 -20.71
N TYR A 178 -6.92 -1.85 -20.44
CA TYR A 178 -7.48 -3.02 -21.12
C TYR A 178 -8.80 -2.63 -21.78
N GLY A 179 -9.12 -3.25 -22.90
CA GLY A 179 -10.36 -2.98 -23.61
C GLY A 179 -10.94 -4.22 -24.26
N ASN A 180 -12.23 -4.16 -24.59
CA ASN A 180 -12.91 -5.22 -25.32
C ASN A 180 -12.34 -5.29 -26.74
N PRO A 181 -11.82 -6.46 -27.18
CA PRO A 181 -11.26 -6.64 -28.52
C PRO A 181 -12.23 -6.26 -29.65
N ASP A 182 -13.51 -6.57 -29.48
CA ASP A 182 -14.55 -6.34 -30.49
C ASP A 182 -14.81 -4.84 -30.75
N THR A 183 -14.55 -4.00 -29.74
CA THR A 183 -14.67 -2.54 -29.87
C THR A 183 -13.62 -1.97 -30.81
N PHE A 184 -12.42 -2.59 -30.84
CA PHE A 184 -11.29 -2.16 -31.66
C PHE A 184 -11.19 -2.90 -33.01
N ALA A 185 -12.00 -3.94 -33.19
CA ALA A 185 -12.06 -4.68 -34.47
C ALA A 185 -13.01 -4.04 -35.51
N LYS A 186 -13.84 -3.05 -35.06
CA LYS A 186 -14.76 -2.37 -35.99
C LYS A 186 -14.01 -1.30 -36.76
N PRO A 187 -14.01 -1.33 -38.10
CA PRO A 187 -13.48 -0.20 -38.87
C PRO A 187 -14.28 1.07 -38.57
N CYS A 188 -13.59 2.19 -38.50
CA CYS A 188 -14.19 3.52 -38.41
C CYS A 188 -15.02 3.84 -39.62
#